data_0f165ab428beb556ce42c685248bf8ea
#
_entry.id   0f165ab428beb556ce42c685248bf8ea
#
_cell.length_a   1.000
_cell.length_b   1.000
_cell.length_c   1.000
_cell.angle_alpha   90.00
_cell.angle_beta   90.00
_cell.angle_gamma   90.00
#
_symmetry.space_group_name_H-M   'P 1'
#
loop_
_entity.id
_entity.type
_entity.pdbx_description
1 polymer ?
#
loop_
_entity_poly.entity_id
_entity_poly.type
_entity_poly.pdbx_seq_one_letter_code
_entity_poly.pdbx_strand_id
1 'polypeptide(L)'
;MSAIEEAFERFLRERPRIKTAAQLTAAHIRRRAARARISCEVQCRAKEPASFRLKAQHKEYEDPWAQITDKAGIRIIVQHQGLLDPALELVKQSLTLVGEPEDDRDAPGFEDRLQYPRLHAQVVAWGDQLSEDGRPYECEIQIRTEATDLWARMSHKLMYKPVSGVVPSSVRRSLYRLIALVELYDLEVQRGVEALADHPDIARSNQILDQAELIFGTFTDHDYRRDLSEEVVDVLAKAIPEGVDYLERLGNFAEERRPDLERAYRDYGPDSEHFLRHGRYLLASQPESLIIFERLSTAKLLLQGMWLDELPESMLRDMADAWGVSL
;
A
#
# COMPACT_ATOMS: atom_id res chain seq x y z
N MET A 1 -28.40 32.71 10.91
CA MET A 1 -27.06 32.20 10.54
C MET A 1 -27.11 31.96 9.05
N SER A 2 -26.06 32.24 8.29
CA SER A 2 -26.04 31.87 6.87
C SER A 2 -25.82 30.34 6.73
N ALA A 3 -26.24 29.75 5.59
CA ALA A 3 -26.01 28.31 5.32
C ALA A 3 -24.54 27.93 5.45
N ILE A 4 -23.62 28.84 5.10
CA ILE A 4 -22.16 28.65 5.25
C ILE A 4 -21.76 28.58 6.73
N GLU A 5 -22.31 29.44 7.59
CA GLU A 5 -21.98 29.43 9.02
C GLU A 5 -22.56 28.20 9.71
N GLU A 6 -23.76 27.78 9.37
CA GLU A 6 -24.37 26.54 9.87
C GLU A 6 -23.55 25.29 9.49
N ALA A 7 -23.20 25.20 8.22
CA ALA A 7 -22.36 24.08 7.72
C ALA A 7 -20.95 24.08 8.36
N PHE A 8 -20.38 25.26 8.59
CA PHE A 8 -19.06 25.37 9.23
C PHE A 8 -19.09 24.97 10.70
N GLU A 9 -20.06 25.43 11.48
CA GLU A 9 -20.25 25.04 12.88
C GLU A 9 -20.50 23.52 13.00
N ARG A 10 -21.32 22.96 12.12
CA ARG A 10 -21.52 21.52 12.03
C ARG A 10 -20.21 20.79 11.71
N PHE A 11 -19.44 21.29 10.75
CA PHE A 11 -18.15 20.69 10.38
C PHE A 11 -17.18 20.67 11.57
N LEU A 12 -17.11 21.75 12.36
CA LEU A 12 -16.25 21.78 13.55
C LEU A 12 -16.64 20.75 14.60
N ARG A 13 -17.96 20.58 14.85
CA ARG A 13 -18.45 19.58 15.81
C ARG A 13 -18.20 18.15 15.35
N GLU A 14 -18.38 17.88 14.05
CA GLU A 14 -18.25 16.53 13.47
C GLU A 14 -16.81 16.19 13.07
N ARG A 15 -15.90 17.15 12.96
CA ARG A 15 -14.52 16.96 12.49
C ARG A 15 -13.74 15.82 13.21
N PRO A 16 -13.85 15.63 14.53
CA PRO A 16 -13.21 14.49 15.21
C PRO A 16 -13.71 13.14 14.68
N ARG A 17 -15.02 12.96 14.46
CA ARG A 17 -15.60 11.73 13.91
C ARG A 17 -15.21 11.54 12.45
N ILE A 18 -15.22 12.61 11.65
CA ILE A 18 -14.72 12.59 10.25
C ILE A 18 -13.28 12.12 10.19
N LYS A 19 -12.42 12.60 11.12
CA LYS A 19 -11.02 12.17 11.22
C LYS A 19 -10.93 10.68 11.54
N THR A 20 -11.71 10.20 12.51
CA THR A 20 -11.74 8.77 12.86
C THR A 20 -12.23 7.92 11.69
N ALA A 21 -13.28 8.32 11.00
CA ALA A 21 -13.79 7.63 9.81
C ALA A 21 -12.72 7.53 8.72
N ALA A 22 -11.99 8.62 8.43
CA ALA A 22 -10.89 8.61 7.48
C ALA A 22 -9.75 7.66 7.91
N GLN A 23 -9.41 7.63 9.20
CA GLN A 23 -8.37 6.76 9.75
C GLN A 23 -8.75 5.27 9.66
N LEU A 24 -9.98 4.91 10.00
CA LEU A 24 -10.49 3.54 9.91
C LEU A 24 -10.54 3.06 8.46
N THR A 25 -11.00 3.92 7.55
CA THR A 25 -11.03 3.61 6.11
C THR A 25 -9.62 3.43 5.55
N ALA A 26 -8.68 4.31 5.90
CA ALA A 26 -7.28 4.17 5.47
C ALA A 26 -6.62 2.90 6.03
N ALA A 27 -6.89 2.54 7.28
CA ALA A 27 -6.40 1.29 7.87
C ALA A 27 -6.99 0.06 7.16
N HIS A 28 -8.27 0.11 6.79
CA HIS A 28 -8.90 -0.95 5.99
C HIS A 28 -8.24 -1.09 4.62
N ILE A 29 -8.03 0.02 3.91
CA ILE A 29 -7.36 0.02 2.59
C ILE A 29 -5.94 -0.56 2.71
N ARG A 30 -5.14 -0.16 3.72
CA ARG A 30 -3.78 -0.71 3.93
C ARG A 30 -3.78 -2.23 4.06
N ARG A 31 -4.67 -2.79 4.90
CA ARG A 31 -4.80 -4.24 5.05
C ARG A 31 -5.19 -4.93 3.75
N ARG A 32 -6.12 -4.32 2.99
CA ARG A 32 -6.56 -4.87 1.71
C ARG A 32 -5.45 -4.78 0.65
N ALA A 33 -4.68 -3.68 0.61
CA ALA A 33 -3.56 -3.49 -0.30
C ALA A 33 -2.43 -4.50 -0.02
N ALA A 34 -2.09 -4.71 1.26
CA ALA A 34 -1.11 -5.72 1.65
C ALA A 34 -1.53 -7.12 1.18
N ARG A 35 -2.79 -7.52 1.41
CA ARG A 35 -3.33 -8.82 0.94
C ARG A 35 -3.39 -8.95 -0.58
N ALA A 36 -3.61 -7.85 -1.29
CA ALA A 36 -3.64 -7.81 -2.75
C ALA A 36 -2.24 -7.59 -3.36
N ARG A 37 -1.19 -7.50 -2.54
CA ARG A 37 0.19 -7.24 -2.97
C ARG A 37 0.36 -5.96 -3.78
N ILE A 38 -0.43 -4.95 -3.44
CA ILE A 38 -0.32 -3.62 -4.05
C ILE A 38 0.56 -2.77 -3.15
N SER A 39 1.80 -2.51 -3.59
CA SER A 39 2.72 -1.60 -2.88
C SER A 39 2.21 -0.18 -2.98
N CYS A 40 1.80 0.39 -1.85
CA CYS A 40 1.31 1.76 -1.80
C CYS A 40 1.45 2.38 -0.41
N GLU A 41 1.60 3.69 -0.37
CA GLU A 41 1.44 4.49 0.83
C GLU A 41 0.00 4.99 0.93
N VAL A 42 -0.67 4.82 2.07
CA VAL A 42 -2.04 5.31 2.28
C VAL A 42 -2.02 6.40 3.34
N GLN A 43 -2.28 7.63 2.91
CA GLN A 43 -2.41 8.81 3.75
C GLN A 43 -3.88 9.17 3.96
N CYS A 44 -4.24 9.74 5.12
CA CYS A 44 -5.60 10.22 5.37
C CYS A 44 -5.59 11.53 6.14
N ARG A 45 -6.63 12.34 5.91
CA ARG A 45 -6.84 13.60 6.63
C ARG A 45 -8.33 13.99 6.70
N ALA A 46 -8.70 14.64 7.79
CA ALA A 46 -9.89 15.50 7.78
C ALA A 46 -9.50 16.86 7.19
N LYS A 47 -10.40 17.46 6.41
CA LYS A 47 -10.19 18.81 5.84
C LYS A 47 -9.92 19.84 6.94
N GLU A 48 -9.02 20.79 6.65
CA GLU A 48 -8.76 21.86 7.60
C GLU A 48 -9.94 22.86 7.65
N PRO A 49 -10.31 23.36 8.84
CA PRO A 49 -11.45 24.26 9.01
C PRO A 49 -11.41 25.49 8.11
N ALA A 50 -10.24 26.15 8.02
CA ALA A 50 -10.06 27.28 7.12
C ALA A 50 -10.30 26.90 5.64
N SER A 51 -9.84 25.73 5.21
CA SER A 51 -10.04 25.24 3.84
C SER A 51 -11.50 24.89 3.56
N PHE A 52 -12.23 24.35 4.55
CA PHE A 52 -13.67 24.09 4.42
C PHE A 52 -14.44 25.41 4.22
N ARG A 53 -14.19 26.39 5.09
CA ARG A 53 -14.86 27.70 5.04
C ARG A 53 -14.56 28.44 3.74
N LEU A 54 -13.31 28.48 3.30
CA LEU A 54 -12.92 29.11 2.04
C LEU A 54 -13.59 28.44 0.84
N LYS A 55 -13.63 27.09 0.81
CA LYS A 55 -14.30 26.36 -0.28
C LYS A 55 -15.80 26.66 -0.32
N ALA A 56 -16.46 26.69 0.85
CA ALA A 56 -17.88 27.04 0.96
C ALA A 56 -18.18 28.45 0.42
N GLN A 57 -17.31 29.43 0.72
CA GLN A 57 -17.45 30.80 0.26
C GLN A 57 -17.20 30.98 -1.24
N HIS A 58 -16.13 30.35 -1.78
CA HIS A 58 -15.72 30.53 -3.18
C HIS A 58 -16.62 29.83 -4.20
N LYS A 59 -17.29 28.76 -3.80
CA LYS A 59 -18.12 27.95 -4.71
C LYS A 59 -19.60 28.32 -4.65
N GLU A 60 -19.98 29.26 -3.76
CA GLU A 60 -21.39 29.73 -3.59
C GLU A 60 -22.38 28.57 -3.47
N TYR A 61 -22.03 27.55 -2.70
CA TYR A 61 -22.86 26.37 -2.49
C TYR A 61 -24.18 26.73 -1.78
N GLU A 62 -25.28 26.16 -2.27
CA GLU A 62 -26.59 26.26 -1.60
C GLU A 62 -26.63 25.48 -0.30
N ASP A 63 -26.06 24.25 -0.31
CA ASP A 63 -25.82 23.40 0.85
C ASP A 63 -24.34 23.02 0.94
N PRO A 64 -23.52 23.84 1.61
CA PRO A 64 -22.07 23.53 1.73
C PRO A 64 -21.79 22.21 2.46
N TRP A 65 -22.67 21.76 3.36
CA TRP A 65 -22.49 20.50 4.06
C TRP A 65 -22.60 19.30 3.12
N ALA A 66 -23.62 19.26 2.29
CA ALA A 66 -23.83 18.19 1.32
C ALA A 66 -22.84 18.26 0.14
N GLN A 67 -22.58 19.47 -0.37
CA GLN A 67 -21.83 19.66 -1.61
C GLN A 67 -20.30 19.63 -1.46
N ILE A 68 -19.76 19.80 -0.24
CA ILE A 68 -18.35 19.60 0.03
C ILE A 68 -18.11 18.12 0.35
N THR A 69 -17.68 17.35 -0.65
CA THR A 69 -17.48 15.89 -0.55
C THR A 69 -16.13 15.50 0.08
N ASP A 70 -15.12 16.36 -0.04
CA ASP A 70 -13.74 16.13 0.46
C ASP A 70 -13.53 16.50 1.94
N LYS A 71 -14.58 16.32 2.78
CA LYS A 71 -14.49 16.51 4.25
C LYS A 71 -13.49 15.53 4.88
N ALA A 72 -13.49 14.29 4.40
CA ALA A 72 -12.51 13.26 4.67
C ALA A 72 -11.77 12.94 3.36
N GLY A 73 -10.46 13.05 3.36
CA GLY A 73 -9.61 12.76 2.20
C GLY A 73 -8.65 11.60 2.50
N ILE A 74 -8.54 10.68 1.56
CA ILE A 74 -7.57 9.59 1.58
C ILE A 74 -6.75 9.68 0.29
N ARG A 75 -5.45 9.45 0.39
CA ARG A 75 -4.58 9.28 -0.77
C ARG A 75 -4.00 7.89 -0.76
N ILE A 76 -4.07 7.23 -1.90
CA ILE A 76 -3.35 6.00 -2.20
C ILE A 76 -2.24 6.40 -3.17
N ILE A 77 -1.00 6.30 -2.72
CA ILE A 77 0.18 6.69 -3.48
C ILE A 77 0.89 5.40 -3.87
N VAL A 78 0.89 5.09 -5.16
CA VAL A 78 1.53 3.91 -5.74
C VAL A 78 2.87 4.25 -6.39
N GLN A 79 3.74 3.27 -6.53
CA GLN A 79 5.10 3.49 -7.04
C GLN A 79 5.14 3.92 -8.51
N HIS A 80 4.30 3.34 -9.36
CA HIS A 80 4.26 3.62 -10.80
C HIS A 80 2.84 3.51 -11.37
N GLN A 81 2.65 4.02 -12.58
CA GLN A 81 1.33 4.10 -13.22
C GLN A 81 0.64 2.76 -13.45
N GLY A 82 1.37 1.66 -13.64
CA GLY A 82 0.78 0.32 -13.78
C GLY A 82 0.02 -0.18 -12.55
N LEU A 83 0.21 0.45 -11.38
CA LEU A 83 -0.52 0.13 -10.15
C LEU A 83 -1.77 0.99 -9.92
N LEU A 84 -2.06 1.98 -10.78
CA LEU A 84 -3.23 2.86 -10.62
C LEU A 84 -4.55 2.09 -10.75
N ASP A 85 -4.69 1.28 -11.81
CA ASP A 85 -5.90 0.47 -12.02
C ASP A 85 -6.06 -0.64 -10.98
N PRO A 86 -5.03 -1.42 -10.61
CA PRO A 86 -5.09 -2.32 -9.48
C PRO A 86 -5.53 -1.65 -8.17
N ALA A 87 -5.05 -0.44 -7.88
CA ALA A 87 -5.44 0.32 -6.70
C ALA A 87 -6.90 0.79 -6.76
N LEU A 88 -7.39 1.21 -7.93
CA LEU A 88 -8.80 1.56 -8.13
C LEU A 88 -9.71 0.33 -7.95
N GLU A 89 -9.35 -0.79 -8.54
CA GLU A 89 -10.11 -2.04 -8.39
C GLU A 89 -10.13 -2.52 -6.94
N LEU A 90 -9.02 -2.38 -6.21
CA LEU A 90 -8.99 -2.65 -4.78
C LEU A 90 -10.00 -1.81 -4.00
N VAL A 91 -10.10 -0.51 -4.32
CA VAL A 91 -11.09 0.39 -3.70
C VAL A 91 -12.50 -0.06 -4.00
N LYS A 92 -12.82 -0.37 -5.27
CA LYS A 92 -14.14 -0.85 -5.70
C LYS A 92 -14.56 -2.15 -5.02
N GLN A 93 -13.62 -3.08 -4.84
CA GLN A 93 -13.88 -4.37 -4.19
C GLN A 93 -13.95 -4.30 -2.66
N SER A 94 -13.35 -3.28 -2.06
CA SER A 94 -13.20 -3.19 -0.61
C SER A 94 -14.18 -2.25 0.07
N LEU A 95 -14.76 -1.30 -0.69
CA LEU A 95 -15.59 -0.21 -0.16
C LEU A 95 -16.83 -0.01 -1.04
N THR A 96 -17.87 0.56 -0.45
CA THR A 96 -19.07 0.95 -1.19
C THR A 96 -18.84 2.29 -1.87
N LEU A 97 -18.90 2.32 -3.20
CA LEU A 97 -18.79 3.56 -3.98
C LEU A 97 -20.03 4.44 -3.81
N VAL A 98 -19.80 5.75 -3.84
CA VAL A 98 -20.83 6.79 -3.94
C VAL A 98 -20.68 7.42 -5.33
N GLY A 99 -21.43 6.90 -6.30
CA GLY A 99 -21.32 7.28 -7.72
C GLY A 99 -20.16 6.62 -8.45
N GLU A 100 -19.95 7.05 -9.70
CA GLU A 100 -18.85 6.55 -10.53
C GLU A 100 -17.52 7.27 -10.17
N PRO A 101 -16.39 6.57 -10.22
CA PRO A 101 -15.09 7.21 -10.07
C PRO A 101 -14.84 8.28 -11.15
N GLU A 102 -14.21 9.38 -10.75
CA GLU A 102 -13.72 10.39 -11.69
C GLU A 102 -12.35 9.96 -12.21
N ASP A 103 -12.28 9.63 -13.51
CA ASP A 103 -11.05 9.26 -14.19
C ASP A 103 -10.84 10.19 -15.40
N ASP A 104 -9.89 11.12 -15.27
CA ASP A 104 -9.58 12.09 -16.33
C ASP A 104 -8.45 11.63 -17.25
N ARG A 105 -7.91 10.40 -17.10
CA ARG A 105 -6.73 9.95 -17.86
C ARG A 105 -6.96 9.94 -19.37
N ASP A 106 -8.15 9.56 -19.79
CA ASP A 106 -8.56 9.54 -21.19
C ASP A 106 -9.57 10.66 -21.54
N ALA A 107 -9.69 11.68 -20.67
CA ALA A 107 -10.66 12.75 -20.89
C ALA A 107 -10.23 13.68 -22.05
N PRO A 108 -11.10 13.94 -23.05
CA PRO A 108 -10.76 14.79 -24.18
C PRO A 108 -10.33 16.20 -23.75
N GLY A 109 -9.26 16.76 -24.35
CA GLY A 109 -8.73 18.08 -24.04
C GLY A 109 -8.01 18.17 -22.69
N PHE A 110 -7.62 17.02 -22.14
CA PHE A 110 -6.81 16.99 -20.93
C PHE A 110 -5.34 17.37 -21.22
N GLU A 111 -4.85 17.03 -22.41
CA GLU A 111 -3.49 17.25 -22.91
C GLU A 111 -3.06 18.74 -22.87
N ASP A 112 -4.01 19.66 -22.95
CA ASP A 112 -3.76 21.10 -22.88
C ASP A 112 -3.78 21.69 -21.45
N ARG A 113 -4.07 20.84 -20.44
CA ARG A 113 -4.18 21.29 -19.06
C ARG A 113 -2.87 21.18 -18.30
N LEU A 114 -2.55 22.21 -17.52
CA LEU A 114 -1.45 22.18 -16.53
C LEU A 114 -1.87 21.43 -15.26
N GLN A 115 -2.50 20.27 -15.44
CA GLN A 115 -2.98 19.44 -14.36
C GLN A 115 -2.67 17.99 -14.68
N TYR A 116 -2.44 17.22 -13.66
CA TYR A 116 -2.38 15.77 -13.79
C TYR A 116 -3.80 15.19 -13.83
N PRO A 117 -4.04 14.11 -14.59
CA PRO A 117 -5.33 13.44 -14.61
C PRO A 117 -5.77 13.06 -13.21
N ARG A 118 -7.04 13.31 -12.90
CA ARG A 118 -7.61 12.87 -11.62
C ARG A 118 -8.00 11.41 -11.73
N LEU A 119 -7.69 10.65 -10.69
CA LEU A 119 -8.24 9.34 -10.45
C LEU A 119 -8.81 9.36 -9.03
N HIS A 120 -10.09 9.70 -8.91
CA HIS A 120 -10.76 9.90 -7.64
C HIS A 120 -11.99 9.00 -7.52
N ALA A 121 -12.23 8.49 -6.31
CA ALA A 121 -13.44 7.75 -5.98
C ALA A 121 -14.07 8.32 -4.71
N GLN A 122 -15.38 8.49 -4.71
CA GLN A 122 -16.12 8.80 -3.50
C GLN A 122 -16.64 7.50 -2.91
N VAL A 123 -16.41 7.28 -1.62
CA VAL A 123 -16.78 6.03 -0.95
C VAL A 123 -17.47 6.29 0.38
N VAL A 124 -18.32 5.35 0.80
CA VAL A 124 -18.81 5.29 2.17
C VAL A 124 -17.63 4.91 3.08
N ALA A 125 -17.40 5.67 4.14
CA ALA A 125 -16.32 5.41 5.08
C ALA A 125 -16.48 4.05 5.76
N TRP A 126 -15.37 3.35 5.96
CA TRP A 126 -15.34 2.09 6.68
C TRP A 126 -15.51 2.30 8.20
N GLY A 127 -16.35 1.46 8.82
CA GLY A 127 -16.61 1.48 10.26
C GLY A 127 -17.96 2.10 10.63
N ASP A 128 -18.22 2.24 11.92
CA ASP A 128 -19.53 2.58 12.48
C ASP A 128 -19.69 4.08 12.78
N GLN A 129 -18.83 4.93 12.21
CA GLN A 129 -18.89 6.36 12.47
C GLN A 129 -20.05 7.00 11.68
N LEU A 130 -20.99 7.58 12.41
CA LEU A 130 -22.13 8.25 11.86
C LEU A 130 -22.11 9.75 12.13
N SER A 131 -22.62 10.52 11.16
CA SER A 131 -22.88 11.95 11.27
C SER A 131 -24.02 12.26 12.25
N GLU A 132 -24.25 13.52 12.56
CA GLU A 132 -25.36 13.96 13.46
C GLU A 132 -26.73 13.52 12.94
N ASP A 133 -26.92 13.36 11.64
CA ASP A 133 -28.16 12.87 10.98
C ASP A 133 -28.22 11.34 10.86
N GLY A 134 -27.31 10.61 11.50
CA GLY A 134 -27.31 9.14 11.50
C GLY A 134 -26.84 8.51 10.17
N ARG A 135 -26.29 9.29 9.25
CA ARG A 135 -25.74 8.79 7.98
C ARG A 135 -24.25 8.47 8.12
N PRO A 136 -23.74 7.43 7.43
CA PRO A 136 -22.31 7.19 7.39
C PRO A 136 -21.58 8.37 6.73
N TYR A 137 -20.34 8.59 7.14
CA TYR A 137 -19.49 9.57 6.48
C TYR A 137 -19.06 9.06 5.11
N GLU A 138 -18.67 9.99 4.25
CA GLU A 138 -18.07 9.71 2.96
C GLU A 138 -16.60 10.18 2.95
N CYS A 139 -15.78 9.46 2.21
CA CYS A 139 -14.37 9.79 1.99
C CYS A 139 -14.09 9.96 0.50
N GLU A 140 -13.36 11.02 0.15
CA GLU A 140 -12.77 11.15 -1.19
C GLU A 140 -11.42 10.42 -1.21
N ILE A 141 -11.31 9.41 -2.06
CA ILE A 141 -10.06 8.69 -2.31
C ILE A 141 -9.41 9.25 -3.56
N GLN A 142 -8.15 9.66 -3.45
CA GLN A 142 -7.30 10.13 -4.55
C GLN A 142 -6.20 9.09 -4.77
N ILE A 143 -6.13 8.52 -5.98
CA ILE A 143 -5.12 7.54 -6.36
C ILE A 143 -4.09 8.24 -7.24
N ARG A 144 -2.80 8.12 -6.91
CA ARG A 144 -1.71 8.82 -7.58
C ARG A 144 -0.44 7.99 -7.56
N THR A 145 0.47 8.24 -8.49
CA THR A 145 1.85 7.77 -8.36
C THR A 145 2.64 8.70 -7.43
N GLU A 146 3.78 8.25 -6.93
CA GLU A 146 4.72 9.07 -6.14
C GLU A 146 5.13 10.33 -6.90
N ALA A 147 5.41 10.19 -8.19
CA ALA A 147 5.81 11.30 -9.04
C ALA A 147 4.67 12.31 -9.22
N THR A 148 3.44 11.85 -9.46
CA THR A 148 2.28 12.72 -9.60
C THR A 148 1.88 13.39 -8.29
N ASP A 149 2.04 12.72 -7.13
CA ASP A 149 1.82 13.36 -5.83
C ASP A 149 2.87 14.44 -5.53
N LEU A 150 4.13 14.17 -5.85
CA LEU A 150 5.19 15.18 -5.74
C LEU A 150 4.88 16.41 -6.59
N TRP A 151 4.52 16.20 -7.87
CA TRP A 151 4.13 17.28 -8.77
C TRP A 151 2.92 18.07 -8.26
N ALA A 152 1.87 17.38 -7.79
CA ALA A 152 0.67 18.01 -7.26
C ALA A 152 0.97 18.93 -6.06
N ARG A 153 1.87 18.53 -5.18
CA ARG A 153 2.32 19.34 -4.03
C ARG A 153 3.14 20.56 -4.49
N MET A 154 3.97 20.40 -5.53
CA MET A 154 4.80 21.48 -6.08
C MET A 154 3.97 22.47 -6.90
N SER A 155 3.12 21.97 -7.79
CA SER A 155 2.27 22.81 -8.64
C SER A 155 1.31 23.68 -7.82
N HIS A 156 0.75 23.12 -6.74
CA HIS A 156 -0.09 23.89 -5.83
C HIS A 156 0.67 25.08 -5.22
N LYS A 157 1.94 24.90 -4.82
CA LYS A 157 2.77 26.00 -4.29
C LYS A 157 3.12 27.04 -5.35
N LEU A 158 3.40 26.60 -6.58
CA LEU A 158 3.82 27.50 -7.67
C LEU A 158 2.64 28.23 -8.34
N MET A 159 1.46 27.60 -8.38
CA MET A 159 0.25 28.16 -8.96
C MET A 159 -0.67 28.82 -7.93
N TYR A 160 -0.46 28.59 -6.62
CA TYR A 160 -1.26 29.18 -5.58
C TYR A 160 -0.95 30.66 -5.46
N LYS A 161 -1.73 31.41 -6.24
CA LYS A 161 -1.91 32.87 -6.29
C LYS A 161 -0.68 33.73 -5.95
N PRO A 162 0.02 34.23 -6.95
CA PRO A 162 0.61 35.56 -6.81
C PRO A 162 -0.54 36.53 -6.49
N VAL A 163 -0.28 37.52 -5.65
CA VAL A 163 -1.23 38.59 -5.30
C VAL A 163 -1.82 39.28 -6.55
N SER A 164 -1.14 39.19 -7.70
CA SER A 164 -1.53 39.70 -9.01
C SER A 164 -2.53 38.81 -9.78
N GLY A 165 -2.82 37.58 -9.32
CA GLY A 165 -3.72 36.64 -10.02
C GLY A 165 -3.17 36.04 -11.33
N VAL A 166 -1.99 36.46 -11.79
CA VAL A 166 -1.40 36.05 -13.08
C VAL A 166 -0.13 35.23 -12.82
N VAL A 167 -0.12 33.99 -13.30
CA VAL A 167 1.09 33.14 -13.29
C VAL A 167 1.99 33.56 -14.47
N PRO A 168 3.26 33.98 -14.24
CA PRO A 168 4.18 34.37 -15.30
C PRO A 168 4.35 33.25 -16.34
N SER A 169 4.53 33.66 -17.63
CA SER A 169 4.69 32.70 -18.73
C SER A 169 5.91 31.79 -18.57
N SER A 170 6.97 32.29 -17.97
CA SER A 170 8.17 31.49 -17.63
C SER A 170 7.85 30.38 -16.62
N VAL A 171 7.03 30.68 -15.60
CA VAL A 171 6.60 29.69 -14.60
C VAL A 171 5.69 28.66 -15.24
N ARG A 172 4.72 29.07 -16.07
CA ARG A 172 3.87 28.16 -16.84
C ARG A 172 4.70 27.20 -17.69
N ARG A 173 5.67 27.73 -18.44
CA ARG A 173 6.56 26.91 -19.27
C ARG A 173 7.39 25.91 -18.45
N SER A 174 7.81 26.28 -17.25
CA SER A 174 8.49 25.35 -16.33
C SER A 174 7.56 24.26 -15.83
N LEU A 175 6.30 24.59 -15.52
CA LEU A 175 5.30 23.61 -15.11
C LEU A 175 5.00 22.59 -16.22
N TYR A 176 4.86 23.01 -17.48
CA TYR A 176 4.70 22.08 -18.61
C TYR A 176 5.87 21.11 -18.76
N ARG A 177 7.12 21.60 -18.60
CA ARG A 177 8.29 20.72 -18.63
C ARG A 177 8.29 19.73 -17.45
N LEU A 178 7.90 20.19 -16.26
CA LEU A 178 7.82 19.32 -15.08
C LEU A 178 6.77 18.24 -15.25
N ILE A 179 5.60 18.53 -15.85
CA ILE A 179 4.60 17.51 -16.17
C ILE A 179 5.20 16.46 -17.09
N ALA A 180 5.80 16.86 -18.21
CA ALA A 180 6.40 15.92 -19.17
C ALA A 180 7.52 15.07 -18.54
N LEU A 181 8.31 15.65 -17.62
CA LEU A 181 9.35 14.90 -16.90
C LEU A 181 8.74 13.88 -15.90
N VAL A 182 7.63 14.22 -15.26
CA VAL A 182 6.94 13.31 -14.33
C VAL A 182 6.30 12.15 -15.11
N GLU A 183 5.68 12.42 -16.25
CA GLU A 183 5.13 11.38 -17.14
C GLU A 183 6.23 10.44 -17.65
N LEU A 184 7.36 11.00 -18.07
CA LEU A 184 8.50 10.20 -18.51
C LEU A 184 9.06 9.35 -17.36
N TYR A 185 9.18 9.93 -16.16
CA TYR A 185 9.65 9.23 -14.98
C TYR A 185 8.74 8.02 -14.66
N ASP A 186 7.42 8.23 -14.58
CA ASP A 186 6.46 7.18 -14.30
C ASP A 186 6.52 6.05 -15.35
N LEU A 187 6.67 6.41 -16.62
CA LEU A 187 6.80 5.45 -17.72
C LEU A 187 8.09 4.61 -17.61
N GLU A 188 9.23 5.26 -17.32
CA GLU A 188 10.51 4.55 -17.22
C GLU A 188 10.59 3.68 -15.95
N VAL A 189 10.00 4.13 -14.83
CA VAL A 189 9.89 3.28 -13.63
C VAL A 189 9.05 2.05 -13.92
N GLN A 190 7.89 2.19 -14.57
CA GLN A 190 7.07 1.05 -14.94
C GLN A 190 7.82 0.06 -15.84
N ARG A 191 8.49 0.56 -16.89
CA ARG A 191 9.31 -0.28 -17.79
C ARG A 191 10.42 -1.01 -17.05
N GLY A 192 11.06 -0.33 -16.10
CA GLY A 192 12.09 -0.93 -15.26
C GLY A 192 11.55 -2.07 -14.40
N VAL A 193 10.40 -1.87 -13.75
CA VAL A 193 9.72 -2.89 -12.93
C VAL A 193 9.30 -4.09 -13.79
N GLU A 194 8.71 -3.84 -14.97
CA GLU A 194 8.31 -4.91 -15.91
C GLU A 194 9.53 -5.71 -16.39
N ALA A 195 10.62 -5.04 -16.76
CA ALA A 195 11.85 -5.71 -17.21
C ALA A 195 12.51 -6.52 -16.09
N LEU A 196 12.43 -6.06 -14.83
CA LEU A 196 12.90 -6.83 -13.67
C LEU A 196 12.02 -8.06 -13.43
N ALA A 197 10.70 -7.90 -13.50
CA ALA A 197 9.75 -9.01 -13.30
C ALA A 197 9.92 -10.12 -14.36
N ASP A 198 10.31 -9.76 -15.58
CA ASP A 198 10.57 -10.69 -16.68
C ASP A 198 11.94 -11.37 -16.58
N HIS A 199 12.85 -10.92 -15.69
CA HIS A 199 14.15 -11.55 -15.50
C HIS A 199 13.99 -12.96 -14.90
N PRO A 200 14.55 -14.04 -15.52
CA PRO A 200 14.27 -15.41 -15.10
C PRO A 200 14.53 -15.71 -13.63
N ASP A 201 15.63 -15.19 -13.07
CA ASP A 201 15.99 -15.41 -11.67
C ASP A 201 15.02 -14.70 -10.72
N ILE A 202 14.62 -13.46 -11.04
CA ILE A 202 13.66 -12.67 -10.26
C ILE A 202 12.28 -13.30 -10.35
N ALA A 203 11.85 -13.69 -11.56
CA ALA A 203 10.59 -14.39 -11.75
C ALA A 203 10.53 -15.69 -10.93
N ARG A 204 11.63 -16.44 -10.87
CA ARG A 204 11.73 -17.65 -10.06
C ARG A 204 11.64 -17.36 -8.56
N SER A 205 12.40 -16.39 -8.05
CA SER A 205 12.34 -15.96 -6.65
C SER A 205 10.92 -15.52 -6.27
N ASN A 206 10.28 -14.73 -7.13
CA ASN A 206 8.90 -14.29 -6.92
C ASN A 206 7.90 -15.45 -6.87
N GLN A 207 8.01 -16.43 -7.78
CA GLN A 207 7.14 -17.62 -7.76
C GLN A 207 7.31 -18.44 -6.48
N ILE A 208 8.54 -18.59 -5.99
CA ILE A 208 8.83 -19.29 -4.74
C ILE A 208 8.23 -18.54 -3.55
N LEU A 209 8.41 -17.23 -3.50
CA LEU A 209 7.82 -16.39 -2.46
C LEU A 209 6.28 -16.43 -2.51
N ASP A 210 5.69 -16.32 -3.69
CA ASP A 210 4.23 -16.41 -3.87
C ASP A 210 3.65 -17.72 -3.33
N GLN A 211 4.33 -18.83 -3.58
CA GLN A 211 3.93 -20.12 -3.04
C GLN A 211 4.09 -20.18 -1.51
N ALA A 212 5.20 -19.64 -1.00
CA ALA A 212 5.43 -19.57 0.43
C ALA A 212 4.37 -18.71 1.14
N GLU A 213 3.99 -17.57 0.57
CA GLU A 213 2.93 -16.70 1.09
C GLU A 213 1.56 -17.39 1.12
N LEU A 214 1.21 -18.10 0.03
CA LEU A 214 -0.05 -18.84 -0.03
C LEU A 214 -0.14 -19.88 1.09
N ILE A 215 0.93 -20.63 1.31
CA ILE A 215 1.00 -21.66 2.35
C ILE A 215 1.04 -21.03 3.73
N PHE A 216 1.88 -20.00 3.95
CA PHE A 216 2.03 -19.28 5.21
C PHE A 216 0.69 -18.72 5.69
N GLY A 217 -0.12 -18.17 4.79
CA GLY A 217 -1.47 -17.68 5.08
C GLY A 217 -2.45 -18.75 5.58
N THR A 218 -2.12 -20.06 5.49
CA THR A 218 -2.91 -21.13 6.09
C THR A 218 -2.59 -21.36 7.58
N PHE A 219 -1.51 -20.78 8.09
CA PHE A 219 -1.04 -20.91 9.48
C PHE A 219 -1.24 -19.64 10.30
N THR A 220 -1.25 -18.46 9.65
CA THR A 220 -1.35 -17.17 10.34
C THR A 220 -2.03 -16.11 9.49
N ASP A 221 -2.80 -15.21 10.14
CA ASP A 221 -3.42 -14.03 9.52
C ASP A 221 -2.60 -12.73 9.74
N HIS A 222 -1.38 -12.84 10.25
CA HIS A 222 -0.53 -11.69 10.50
C HIS A 222 -0.08 -10.99 9.22
N ASP A 223 -0.02 -9.67 9.29
CA ASP A 223 0.61 -8.84 8.26
C ASP A 223 2.13 -9.05 8.31
N TYR A 224 2.74 -9.25 7.15
CA TYR A 224 4.19 -9.37 6.98
C TYR A 224 4.71 -8.33 5.98
N ARG A 225 6.02 -8.20 5.90
CA ARG A 225 6.68 -7.25 5.01
C ARG A 225 7.29 -7.99 3.82
N ARG A 226 6.59 -7.95 2.68
CA ARG A 226 7.03 -8.62 1.45
C ARG A 226 8.39 -8.13 0.95
N ASP A 227 8.68 -6.83 1.05
CA ASP A 227 9.97 -6.26 0.66
C ASP A 227 11.16 -6.88 1.41
N LEU A 228 10.98 -7.22 2.69
CA LEU A 228 11.99 -7.96 3.45
C LEU A 228 12.07 -9.42 3.04
N SER A 229 10.94 -10.05 2.76
CA SER A 229 10.89 -11.44 2.29
C SER A 229 11.58 -11.62 0.95
N GLU A 230 11.43 -10.66 0.03
CA GLU A 230 12.10 -10.66 -1.27
C GLU A 230 13.63 -10.72 -1.13
N GLU A 231 14.23 -9.90 -0.26
CA GLU A 231 15.66 -9.89 0.01
C GLU A 231 16.15 -11.26 0.53
N VAL A 232 15.42 -11.89 1.45
CA VAL A 232 15.80 -13.19 2.02
C VAL A 232 15.58 -14.31 1.01
N VAL A 233 14.51 -14.29 0.24
CA VAL A 233 14.20 -15.31 -0.77
C VAL A 233 15.23 -15.31 -1.90
N ASP A 234 15.78 -14.19 -2.29
CA ASP A 234 16.87 -14.11 -3.28
C ASP A 234 18.12 -14.86 -2.82
N VAL A 235 18.43 -14.83 -1.53
CA VAL A 235 19.51 -15.65 -0.95
C VAL A 235 19.11 -17.12 -0.92
N LEU A 236 17.89 -17.43 -0.47
CA LEU A 236 17.39 -18.81 -0.37
C LEU A 236 17.26 -19.49 -1.73
N ALA A 237 16.89 -18.76 -2.78
CA ALA A 237 16.76 -19.29 -4.14
C ALA A 237 18.06 -19.89 -4.66
N LYS A 238 19.21 -19.34 -4.26
CA LYS A 238 20.55 -19.89 -4.59
C LYS A 238 20.79 -21.27 -3.97
N ALA A 239 20.11 -21.59 -2.86
CA ALA A 239 20.19 -22.89 -2.20
C ALA A 239 19.18 -23.90 -2.75
N ILE A 240 18.34 -23.52 -3.71
CA ILE A 240 17.34 -24.38 -4.33
C ILE A 240 17.89 -24.93 -5.66
N PRO A 241 17.96 -26.25 -5.85
CA PRO A 241 18.49 -26.85 -7.07
C PRO A 241 17.69 -26.42 -8.32
N GLU A 242 18.37 -26.20 -9.42
CA GLU A 242 17.74 -26.01 -10.72
C GLU A 242 17.07 -27.31 -11.22
N GLY A 243 16.00 -27.18 -11.99
CA GLY A 243 15.30 -28.30 -12.62
C GLY A 243 14.42 -29.14 -11.68
N VAL A 244 14.25 -28.72 -10.42
CA VAL A 244 13.29 -29.33 -9.47
C VAL A 244 12.04 -28.48 -9.44
N ASP A 245 10.87 -29.11 -9.49
CA ASP A 245 9.61 -28.43 -9.17
C ASP A 245 9.57 -28.12 -7.65
N TYR A 246 10.16 -26.97 -7.32
CA TYR A 246 10.29 -26.59 -5.92
C TYR A 246 8.95 -26.12 -5.34
N LEU A 247 8.03 -25.64 -6.16
CA LEU A 247 6.71 -25.19 -5.71
C LEU A 247 5.89 -26.38 -5.21
N GLU A 248 5.86 -27.48 -5.98
CA GLU A 248 5.22 -28.73 -5.57
C GLU A 248 5.90 -29.31 -4.33
N ARG A 249 7.24 -29.32 -4.29
CA ARG A 249 7.99 -29.80 -3.15
C ARG A 249 7.69 -29.02 -1.87
N LEU A 250 7.61 -27.70 -1.94
CA LEU A 250 7.28 -26.86 -0.80
C LEU A 250 5.86 -27.11 -0.29
N GLY A 251 4.91 -27.33 -1.21
CA GLY A 251 3.55 -27.73 -0.88
C GLY A 251 3.49 -29.07 -0.16
N ASN A 252 4.15 -30.11 -0.71
CA ASN A 252 4.22 -31.44 -0.11
C ASN A 252 4.89 -31.38 1.27
N PHE A 253 5.99 -30.64 1.42
CA PHE A 253 6.64 -30.45 2.72
C PHE A 253 5.69 -29.83 3.75
N ALA A 254 4.92 -28.82 3.36
CA ALA A 254 3.98 -28.15 4.25
C ALA A 254 2.86 -29.07 4.71
N GLU A 255 2.37 -29.96 3.84
CA GLU A 255 1.35 -30.97 4.20
C GLU A 255 1.93 -32.06 5.12
N GLU A 256 3.06 -32.62 4.74
CA GLU A 256 3.72 -33.69 5.51
C GLU A 256 4.17 -33.24 6.91
N ARG A 257 4.61 -31.98 7.04
CA ARG A 257 5.13 -31.41 8.28
C ARG A 257 4.17 -30.43 8.94
N ARG A 258 2.90 -30.43 8.54
CA ARG A 258 1.87 -29.52 9.09
C ARG A 258 1.88 -29.43 10.62
N PRO A 259 1.92 -30.54 11.41
CA PRO A 259 1.93 -30.43 12.87
C PRO A 259 3.19 -29.74 13.44
N ASP A 260 4.33 -29.91 12.77
CA ASP A 260 5.58 -29.26 13.17
C ASP A 260 5.56 -27.77 12.85
N LEU A 261 5.00 -27.39 11.70
CA LEU A 261 4.81 -25.99 11.30
C LEU A 261 3.81 -25.28 12.22
N GLU A 262 2.69 -25.88 12.52
CA GLU A 262 1.70 -25.34 13.47
C GLU A 262 2.34 -25.13 14.86
N ARG A 263 3.19 -26.06 15.33
CA ARG A 263 3.95 -25.88 16.55
C ARG A 263 4.94 -24.72 16.45
N ALA A 264 5.75 -24.65 15.38
CA ALA A 264 6.75 -23.62 15.21
C ALA A 264 6.12 -22.24 15.15
N TYR A 265 5.04 -22.03 14.38
CA TYR A 265 4.35 -20.75 14.30
C TYR A 265 3.61 -20.38 15.58
N ARG A 266 3.04 -21.33 16.29
CA ARG A 266 2.41 -21.07 17.60
C ARG A 266 3.44 -20.66 18.64
N ASP A 267 4.57 -21.36 18.71
CA ASP A 267 5.55 -21.18 19.78
C ASP A 267 6.56 -20.04 19.49
N TYR A 268 6.84 -19.72 18.22
CA TYR A 268 7.83 -18.73 17.78
C TYR A 268 7.29 -17.69 16.79
N GLY A 269 6.08 -17.84 16.29
CA GLY A 269 5.45 -16.88 15.38
C GLY A 269 5.10 -15.55 16.05
N PRO A 270 4.50 -14.61 15.29
CA PRO A 270 4.33 -13.22 15.71
C PRO A 270 3.48 -13.00 16.96
N ASP A 271 2.58 -13.94 17.29
CA ASP A 271 1.76 -13.90 18.53
C ASP A 271 2.45 -14.58 19.71
N SER A 272 3.60 -15.18 19.52
CA SER A 272 4.27 -15.95 20.57
C SER A 272 4.90 -15.05 21.64
N GLU A 273 5.01 -15.59 22.86
CA GLU A 273 5.71 -14.91 23.95
C GLU A 273 7.19 -14.66 23.61
N HIS A 274 7.82 -15.58 22.88
CA HIS A 274 9.21 -15.46 22.45
C HIS A 274 9.42 -14.29 21.49
N PHE A 275 8.53 -14.12 20.53
CA PHE A 275 8.57 -12.99 19.59
C PHE A 275 8.30 -11.67 20.29
N LEU A 276 7.23 -11.59 21.07
CA LEU A 276 6.79 -10.33 21.70
C LEU A 276 7.75 -9.81 22.79
N ARG A 277 8.41 -10.71 23.54
CA ARG A 277 9.28 -10.31 24.66
C ARG A 277 10.72 -10.09 24.28
N HIS A 278 11.24 -10.82 23.30
CA HIS A 278 12.68 -10.89 23.06
C HIS A 278 13.13 -10.32 21.72
N GLY A 279 12.20 -10.00 20.81
CA GLY A 279 12.52 -9.53 19.46
C GLY A 279 13.38 -10.56 18.67
N ARG A 280 13.29 -11.83 19.05
CA ARG A 280 13.94 -12.96 18.37
C ARG A 280 12.95 -13.63 17.43
N TYR A 281 13.45 -14.52 16.59
CA TYR A 281 12.63 -15.32 15.66
C TYR A 281 11.88 -14.46 14.63
N LEU A 282 12.47 -13.32 14.25
CA LEU A 282 11.83 -12.33 13.35
C LEU A 282 11.34 -12.97 12.04
N LEU A 283 12.11 -13.92 11.48
CA LEU A 283 11.74 -14.61 10.25
C LEU A 283 10.57 -15.59 10.43
N ALA A 284 10.26 -16.04 11.64
CA ALA A 284 9.06 -16.84 11.90
C ALA A 284 7.74 -16.04 11.73
N SER A 285 7.82 -14.72 11.60
CA SER A 285 6.68 -13.86 11.25
C SER A 285 6.56 -13.58 9.75
N GLN A 286 7.38 -14.22 8.92
CA GLN A 286 7.52 -13.94 7.50
C GLN A 286 7.33 -15.24 6.68
N PRO A 287 6.82 -15.19 5.43
CA PRO A 287 6.55 -16.37 4.61
C PRO A 287 7.79 -17.19 4.26
N GLU A 288 8.97 -16.56 4.12
CA GLU A 288 10.23 -17.27 3.83
C GLU A 288 10.65 -18.24 4.94
N SER A 289 10.10 -18.13 6.14
CA SER A 289 10.29 -19.11 7.21
C SER A 289 9.99 -20.54 6.77
N LEU A 290 8.97 -20.72 5.93
CA LEU A 290 8.60 -22.02 5.38
C LEU A 290 9.73 -22.61 4.51
N ILE A 291 10.35 -21.78 3.67
CA ILE A 291 11.47 -22.17 2.83
C ILE A 291 12.68 -22.52 3.70
N ILE A 292 12.94 -21.74 4.75
CA ILE A 292 14.04 -21.99 5.70
C ILE A 292 13.82 -23.34 6.40
N PHE A 293 12.63 -23.63 6.90
CA PHE A 293 12.32 -24.91 7.56
C PHE A 293 12.46 -26.09 6.60
N GLU A 294 12.03 -25.96 5.36
CA GLU A 294 12.21 -26.98 4.33
C GLU A 294 13.70 -27.20 4.05
N ARG A 295 14.49 -26.14 3.87
CA ARG A 295 15.93 -26.24 3.63
C ARG A 295 16.70 -26.79 4.84
N LEU A 296 16.35 -26.40 6.05
CA LEU A 296 16.91 -26.98 7.28
C LEU A 296 16.68 -28.51 7.37
N SER A 297 15.54 -28.97 6.88
CA SER A 297 15.17 -30.39 6.88
C SER A 297 15.87 -31.19 5.79
N THR A 298 16.16 -30.60 4.64
CA THR A 298 16.55 -31.34 3.43
C THR A 298 17.95 -31.01 2.89
N ALA A 299 18.47 -29.82 3.16
CA ALA A 299 19.74 -29.33 2.61
C ALA A 299 20.49 -28.37 3.56
N LYS A 300 20.53 -28.70 4.84
CA LYS A 300 21.04 -27.84 5.90
C LYS A 300 22.43 -27.24 5.62
N LEU A 301 23.38 -28.04 5.19
CA LEU A 301 24.75 -27.58 4.93
C LEU A 301 24.84 -26.60 3.77
N LEU A 302 24.01 -26.81 2.73
CA LEU A 302 23.93 -25.88 1.59
C LEU A 302 23.32 -24.56 2.03
N LEU A 303 22.24 -24.60 2.81
CA LEU A 303 21.62 -23.42 3.39
C LEU A 303 22.61 -22.63 4.25
N GLN A 304 23.34 -23.28 5.15
CA GLN A 304 24.34 -22.62 5.99
C GLN A 304 25.42 -21.91 5.17
N GLY A 305 25.97 -22.57 4.15
CA GLY A 305 27.00 -21.97 3.28
C GLY A 305 26.51 -20.70 2.61
N MET A 306 25.33 -20.76 1.97
CA MET A 306 24.74 -19.58 1.29
C MET A 306 24.33 -18.47 2.25
N TRP A 307 23.81 -18.84 3.42
CA TRP A 307 23.33 -17.87 4.41
C TRP A 307 24.46 -17.03 5.01
N LEU A 308 25.55 -17.65 5.39
CA LEU A 308 26.68 -16.98 6.08
C LEU A 308 27.39 -15.94 5.21
N ASP A 309 27.29 -16.07 3.90
CA ASP A 309 27.88 -15.12 2.97
C ASP A 309 27.09 -13.80 2.87
N GLU A 310 25.77 -13.81 3.17
CA GLU A 310 24.87 -12.70 2.85
C GLU A 310 24.03 -12.22 4.05
N LEU A 311 23.74 -13.10 5.03
CA LEU A 311 22.81 -12.83 6.12
C LEU A 311 23.41 -13.13 7.51
N PRO A 312 22.91 -12.48 8.58
CA PRO A 312 23.39 -12.75 9.93
C PRO A 312 23.15 -14.20 10.38
N GLU A 313 24.20 -14.86 10.87
CA GLU A 313 24.12 -16.25 11.40
C GLU A 313 23.07 -16.38 12.52
N SER A 314 22.90 -15.35 13.35
CA SER A 314 21.95 -15.36 14.47
C SER A 314 20.51 -15.60 14.01
N MET A 315 20.14 -15.06 12.84
CA MET A 315 18.79 -15.26 12.29
C MET A 315 18.56 -16.71 11.89
N LEU A 316 19.53 -17.35 11.23
CA LEU A 316 19.44 -18.77 10.88
C LEU A 316 19.43 -19.66 12.12
N ARG A 317 20.21 -19.29 13.14
CA ARG A 317 20.22 -20.02 14.42
C ARG A 317 18.87 -19.97 15.13
N ASP A 318 18.22 -18.81 15.16
CA ASP A 318 16.86 -18.68 15.70
C ASP A 318 15.87 -19.56 14.94
N MET A 319 15.96 -19.62 13.61
CA MET A 319 15.09 -20.47 12.81
C MET A 319 15.37 -21.98 13.02
N ALA A 320 16.63 -22.35 13.18
CA ALA A 320 17.00 -23.73 13.50
C ALA A 320 16.49 -24.15 14.89
N ASP A 321 16.60 -23.27 15.88
CA ASP A 321 16.03 -23.47 17.21
C ASP A 321 14.49 -23.66 17.13
N ALA A 322 13.80 -22.80 16.40
CA ALA A 322 12.35 -22.89 16.21
C ALA A 322 11.93 -24.20 15.54
N TRP A 323 12.76 -24.71 14.62
CA TRP A 323 12.52 -25.98 13.94
C TRP A 323 12.98 -27.20 14.73
N GLY A 324 13.72 -27.01 15.81
CA GLY A 324 14.24 -28.08 16.66
C GLY A 324 15.43 -28.83 16.08
N VAL A 325 16.24 -28.17 15.26
CA VAL A 325 17.47 -28.73 14.69
C VAL A 325 18.69 -27.92 15.14
N SER A 326 19.82 -28.61 15.40
CA SER A 326 21.09 -27.94 15.66
C SER A 326 21.76 -27.53 14.34
N LEU A 327 22.32 -26.33 14.29
CA LEU A 327 23.14 -25.87 13.15
C LEU A 327 24.52 -26.52 13.18
#